data_cb719f1c147dd61188d9cf6e3290c3b2
#
_entry.id   cb719f1c147dd61188d9cf6e3290c3b2
#
_cell.length_a   1.000
_cell.length_b   1.000
_cell.length_c   1.000
_cell.angle_alpha   90.00
_cell.angle_beta   90.00
_cell.angle_gamma   90.00
#
_symmetry.space_group_name_H-M   'P 1'
#
loop_
_entity.id
_entity.type
_entity.pdbx_description
1 polymer ?
#
loop_
_entity_poly.entity_id
_entity_poly.type
_entity_poly.pdbx_seq_one_letter_code
_entity_poly.pdbx_strand_id
1 'polypeptide(L)'
;MQDQVNATPEPRRVPWNKGKLTGAKPPLRPKHVWSIRTKLQIEGRARDLAMFNLAIDSKLRGCDVVAIRVEDVAAGGYTADRATVRQKKTGRPVRFELSEQTRQAVDDYLRSTGKRPGELLFTGRRGPDRSMTTRQYARLVSNWIGSVGLDPRLFGTHSLRRTKATLIYRRTGNLRAVQLLLGHTKIESTVRYLGIEVDDALAITKQVDV
;
A
#
# COMPACT_ATOMS: atom_id res chain seq x y z
N MET A 1 14.82 42.95 -52.13
CA MET A 1 13.57 42.58 -51.43
C MET A 1 13.81 41.19 -50.91
N GLN A 2 14.07 41.05 -49.58
CA GLN A 2 14.27 39.76 -48.93
C GLN A 2 12.94 39.37 -48.24
N ASP A 3 12.34 38.31 -48.72
CA ASP A 3 11.14 37.73 -48.11
C ASP A 3 11.49 37.08 -46.74
N GLN A 4 11.07 37.72 -45.66
CA GLN A 4 11.10 37.13 -44.33
C GLN A 4 9.97 36.09 -44.26
N VAL A 5 10.34 34.82 -44.32
CA VAL A 5 9.45 33.71 -44.06
C VAL A 5 9.16 33.70 -42.55
N ASN A 6 7.95 34.12 -42.15
CA ASN A 6 7.44 34.01 -40.78
C ASN A 6 7.21 32.54 -40.47
N ALA A 7 8.16 31.89 -39.78
CA ALA A 7 8.00 30.56 -39.28
C ALA A 7 6.98 30.57 -38.11
N THR A 8 5.82 29.98 -38.36
CA THR A 8 4.79 29.75 -37.31
C THR A 8 5.41 28.91 -36.21
N PRO A 9 5.37 29.33 -34.92
CA PRO A 9 5.97 28.57 -33.84
C PRO A 9 5.25 27.23 -33.69
N GLU A 10 6.03 26.12 -33.67
CA GLU A 10 5.50 24.78 -33.44
C GLU A 10 4.68 24.73 -32.15
N PRO A 11 3.52 24.05 -32.13
CA PRO A 11 2.70 23.93 -30.93
C PRO A 11 3.49 23.16 -29.85
N ARG A 12 3.72 23.81 -28.71
CA ARG A 12 4.40 23.19 -27.53
C ARG A 12 3.67 21.92 -27.14
N ARG A 13 4.35 20.78 -27.23
CA ARG A 13 3.81 19.48 -26.79
C ARG A 13 3.32 19.60 -25.34
N VAL A 14 2.04 19.37 -25.13
CA VAL A 14 1.45 19.32 -23.78
C VAL A 14 2.01 18.10 -23.07
N PRO A 15 2.68 18.24 -21.90
CA PRO A 15 3.19 17.10 -21.15
C PRO A 15 2.06 16.12 -20.83
N TRP A 16 2.31 14.81 -20.98
CA TRP A 16 1.33 13.74 -20.72
C TRP A 16 0.77 13.75 -19.28
N ASN A 17 1.45 14.40 -18.36
CA ASN A 17 1.10 14.54 -16.95
C ASN A 17 0.52 15.92 -16.58
N LYS A 18 0.23 16.79 -17.57
CA LYS A 18 -0.39 18.11 -17.33
C LYS A 18 -1.70 17.94 -16.56
N GLY A 19 -1.81 18.61 -15.41
CA GLY A 19 -2.97 18.52 -14.51
C GLY A 19 -3.06 17.24 -13.66
N LYS A 20 -2.08 16.32 -13.78
CA LYS A 20 -2.01 15.14 -12.91
C LYS A 20 -1.13 15.45 -11.70
N LEU A 21 -1.59 15.03 -10.52
CA LEU A 21 -0.77 15.06 -9.30
C LEU A 21 0.37 14.04 -9.48
N THR A 22 1.59 14.55 -9.70
CA THR A 22 2.81 13.77 -9.81
C THR A 22 3.51 13.71 -8.45
N GLY A 23 4.29 12.65 -8.23
CA GLY A 23 5.03 12.46 -6.99
C GLY A 23 4.52 11.32 -6.13
N ALA A 24 5.14 11.19 -4.97
CA ALA A 24 4.85 10.11 -4.06
C ALA A 24 3.57 10.40 -3.27
N LYS A 25 2.54 9.57 -3.47
CA LYS A 25 1.27 9.69 -2.74
C LYS A 25 1.49 9.58 -1.22
N PRO A 26 0.86 10.47 -0.40
CA PRO A 26 1.06 10.47 1.04
C PRO A 26 0.53 9.19 1.72
N PRO A 27 1.03 8.85 2.93
CA PRO A 27 0.45 7.81 3.76
C PRO A 27 -0.91 8.23 4.31
N LEU A 28 -1.74 7.26 4.68
CA LEU A 28 -2.97 7.52 5.44
C LEU A 28 -2.60 7.91 6.89
N ARG A 29 -3.37 8.84 7.45
CA ARG A 29 -3.30 9.14 8.90
C ARG A 29 -4.03 8.03 9.69
N PRO A 30 -3.68 7.78 10.97
CA PRO A 30 -4.37 6.78 11.79
C PRO A 30 -5.89 6.92 11.77
N LYS A 31 -6.41 8.14 11.89
CA LYS A 31 -7.86 8.40 11.82
C LYS A 31 -8.50 7.92 10.51
N HIS A 32 -7.81 8.08 9.37
CA HIS A 32 -8.31 7.60 8.07
C HIS A 32 -8.36 6.07 8.01
N VAL A 33 -7.34 5.40 8.57
CA VAL A 33 -7.30 3.94 8.67
C VAL A 33 -8.49 3.43 9.49
N TRP A 34 -8.75 4.05 10.66
CA TRP A 34 -9.88 3.71 11.51
C TRP A 34 -11.22 3.93 10.80
N SER A 35 -11.42 5.09 10.17
CA SER A 35 -12.65 5.40 9.44
C SER A 35 -12.94 4.38 8.34
N ILE A 36 -11.93 3.99 7.55
CA ILE A 36 -12.10 2.99 6.48
C ILE A 36 -12.43 1.62 7.08
N ARG A 37 -11.72 1.18 8.11
CA ARG A 37 -11.99 -0.09 8.81
C ARG A 37 -13.41 -0.18 9.33
N THR A 38 -13.82 0.83 10.11
CA THR A 38 -15.17 0.90 10.70
C THR A 38 -16.23 0.87 9.61
N LYS A 39 -16.06 1.64 8.54
CA LYS A 39 -17.01 1.66 7.43
C LYS A 39 -17.13 0.28 6.76
N LEU A 40 -16.00 -0.36 6.44
CA LEU A 40 -16.00 -1.68 5.81
C LEU A 40 -16.63 -2.75 6.73
N GLN A 41 -16.45 -2.62 8.04
CA GLN A 41 -17.05 -3.50 9.04
C GLN A 41 -18.57 -3.31 9.13
N ILE A 42 -19.05 -2.07 9.22
CA ILE A 42 -20.48 -1.75 9.24
C ILE A 42 -21.18 -2.21 7.96
N GLU A 43 -20.52 -2.06 6.80
CA GLU A 43 -21.05 -2.48 5.52
C GLU A 43 -20.96 -4.01 5.28
N GLY A 44 -20.44 -4.80 6.23
CA GLY A 44 -20.28 -6.25 6.10
C GLY A 44 -19.33 -6.68 4.98
N ARG A 45 -18.40 -5.83 4.56
CA ARG A 45 -17.48 -6.09 3.43
C ARG A 45 -16.26 -6.87 3.88
N ALA A 46 -16.46 -8.12 4.32
CA ALA A 46 -15.43 -8.95 4.94
C ALA A 46 -14.16 -9.09 4.09
N ARG A 47 -14.28 -9.38 2.77
CA ARG A 47 -13.13 -9.44 1.85
C ARG A 47 -12.32 -8.15 1.84
N ASP A 48 -13.00 -7.04 1.73
CA ASP A 48 -12.37 -5.73 1.57
C ASP A 48 -11.70 -5.29 2.88
N LEU A 49 -12.32 -5.60 4.02
CA LEU A 49 -11.75 -5.37 5.35
C LEU A 49 -10.48 -6.20 5.57
N ALA A 50 -10.53 -7.51 5.25
CA ALA A 50 -9.36 -8.39 5.33
C ALA A 50 -8.22 -7.87 4.41
N MET A 51 -8.53 -7.51 3.17
CA MET A 51 -7.55 -7.01 2.20
C MET A 51 -6.95 -5.67 2.64
N PHE A 52 -7.76 -4.73 3.13
CA PHE A 52 -7.31 -3.44 3.61
C PHE A 52 -6.37 -3.58 4.80
N ASN A 53 -6.78 -4.34 5.81
CA ASN A 53 -6.00 -4.58 7.02
C ASN A 53 -4.65 -5.26 6.69
N LEU A 54 -4.70 -6.32 5.88
CA LEU A 54 -3.52 -7.05 5.46
C LEU A 54 -2.56 -6.16 4.65
N ALA A 55 -3.05 -5.30 3.77
CA ALA A 55 -2.22 -4.36 3.01
C ALA A 55 -1.50 -3.35 3.91
N ILE A 56 -2.15 -2.86 4.97
CA ILE A 56 -1.55 -1.97 5.96
C ILE A 56 -0.46 -2.70 6.76
N ASP A 57 -0.76 -3.88 7.28
CA ASP A 57 0.16 -4.62 8.16
C ASP A 57 1.36 -5.19 7.40
N SER A 58 1.13 -5.80 6.25
CA SER A 58 2.19 -6.42 5.46
C SER A 58 3.13 -5.43 4.78
N LYS A 59 2.67 -4.22 4.52
CA LYS A 59 3.44 -3.22 3.75
C LYS A 59 3.87 -3.75 2.38
N LEU A 60 3.17 -4.74 1.81
CA LEU A 60 3.46 -5.33 0.53
C LEU A 60 3.11 -4.39 -0.63
N ARG A 61 3.70 -4.62 -1.79
CA ARG A 61 3.29 -3.95 -3.03
C ARG A 61 1.92 -4.47 -3.47
N GLY A 62 1.16 -3.67 -4.20
CA GLY A 62 -0.16 -4.07 -4.69
C GLY A 62 -0.14 -5.37 -5.50
N CYS A 63 0.92 -5.63 -6.27
CA CYS A 63 1.08 -6.89 -7.01
C CYS A 63 1.29 -8.11 -6.09
N ASP A 64 1.88 -7.89 -4.92
CA ASP A 64 2.09 -8.95 -3.94
C ASP A 64 0.80 -9.18 -3.14
N VAL A 65 0.10 -8.11 -2.73
CA VAL A 65 -1.19 -8.20 -1.99
C VAL A 65 -2.23 -9.01 -2.77
N VAL A 66 -2.38 -8.75 -4.08
CA VAL A 66 -3.36 -9.49 -4.90
C VAL A 66 -2.96 -10.91 -5.22
N ALA A 67 -1.72 -11.28 -4.96
CA ALA A 67 -1.18 -12.60 -5.27
C ALA A 67 -1.01 -13.50 -4.03
N ILE A 68 -1.34 -12.99 -2.84
CA ILE A 68 -1.27 -13.76 -1.60
C ILE A 68 -2.17 -14.99 -1.71
N ARG A 69 -1.64 -16.13 -1.27
CA ARG A 69 -2.37 -17.37 -1.11
C ARG A 69 -2.79 -17.57 0.34
N VAL A 70 -3.76 -18.44 0.56
CA VAL A 70 -4.23 -18.76 1.91
C VAL A 70 -3.09 -19.29 2.77
N GLU A 71 -2.27 -20.20 2.23
CA GLU A 71 -1.13 -20.79 2.93
C GLU A 71 -0.05 -19.77 3.34
N ASP A 72 0.06 -18.64 2.64
CA ASP A 72 1.02 -17.59 3.00
C ASP A 72 0.73 -16.96 4.36
N VAL A 73 -0.53 -16.97 4.80
CA VAL A 73 -0.99 -16.30 6.03
C VAL A 73 -1.74 -17.20 6.99
N ALA A 74 -2.32 -18.31 6.51
CA ALA A 74 -3.19 -19.20 7.28
C ALA A 74 -2.95 -20.69 6.95
N ALA A 75 -1.69 -21.13 6.90
CA ALA A 75 -1.32 -22.51 6.57
C ALA A 75 -1.95 -23.56 7.51
N GLY A 76 -2.17 -23.22 8.77
CA GLY A 76 -2.79 -24.10 9.79
C GLY A 76 -4.31 -23.97 9.89
N GLY A 77 -4.97 -23.34 8.92
CA GLY A 77 -6.44 -23.14 8.92
C GLY A 77 -6.90 -21.89 9.68
N TYR A 78 -5.99 -21.18 10.34
CA TYR A 78 -6.21 -19.89 10.99
C TYR A 78 -5.03 -18.97 10.72
N THR A 79 -5.25 -17.66 10.80
CA THR A 79 -4.24 -16.66 10.46
C THR A 79 -3.15 -16.58 11.52
N ALA A 80 -1.90 -16.79 11.10
CA ALA A 80 -0.73 -16.69 11.97
C ALA A 80 -0.43 -15.23 12.34
N ASP A 81 0.28 -15.00 13.45
CA ASP A 81 0.76 -13.68 13.86
C ASP A 81 1.85 -13.13 12.95
N ARG A 82 2.59 -14.02 12.26
CA ARG A 82 3.68 -13.71 11.33
C ARG A 82 3.51 -14.46 10.02
N ALA A 83 3.81 -13.76 8.93
CA ALA A 83 3.78 -14.33 7.60
C ALA A 83 5.04 -13.95 6.82
N THR A 84 5.40 -14.76 5.83
CA THR A 84 6.52 -14.50 4.92
C THR A 84 6.04 -14.66 3.49
N VAL A 85 6.18 -13.63 2.68
CA VAL A 85 5.79 -13.63 1.27
C VAL A 85 6.99 -13.29 0.41
N ARG A 86 7.20 -14.06 -0.67
CA ARG A 86 8.21 -13.74 -1.67
C ARG A 86 7.68 -12.69 -2.64
N GLN A 87 8.33 -11.53 -2.66
CA GLN A 87 7.91 -10.40 -3.50
C GLN A 87 8.07 -10.72 -4.99
N LYS A 88 7.03 -10.52 -5.79
CA LYS A 88 7.05 -10.77 -7.25
C LYS A 88 8.10 -9.94 -8.00
N LYS A 89 8.29 -8.68 -7.61
CA LYS A 89 9.23 -7.78 -8.31
C LYS A 89 10.70 -8.08 -8.03
N THR A 90 11.03 -8.55 -6.82
CA THR A 90 12.43 -8.69 -6.37
C THR A 90 12.85 -10.12 -6.09
N GLY A 91 11.89 -11.06 -6.06
CA GLY A 91 12.12 -12.45 -5.66
C GLY A 91 12.50 -12.63 -4.18
N ARG A 92 12.58 -11.55 -3.40
CA ARG A 92 13.04 -11.59 -2.01
C ARG A 92 11.89 -11.90 -1.05
N PRO A 93 12.17 -12.71 -0.02
CA PRO A 93 11.20 -12.91 1.07
C PRO A 93 11.10 -11.63 1.91
N VAL A 94 9.88 -11.27 2.26
CA VAL A 94 9.58 -10.22 3.23
C VAL A 94 8.73 -10.82 4.32
N ARG A 95 9.19 -10.68 5.57
CA ARG A 95 8.47 -11.10 6.76
C ARG A 95 7.71 -9.91 7.35
N PHE A 96 6.50 -10.15 7.81
CA PHE A 96 5.66 -9.14 8.45
C PHE A 96 4.79 -9.75 9.55
N GLU A 97 4.37 -8.91 10.47
CA GLU A 97 3.43 -9.26 11.54
C GLU A 97 2.03 -8.81 11.17
N LEU A 98 1.05 -9.61 11.56
CA LEU A 98 -0.37 -9.36 11.42
C LEU A 98 -0.95 -8.99 12.80
N SER A 99 -1.55 -7.82 12.89
CA SER A 99 -2.24 -7.39 14.11
C SER A 99 -3.46 -8.28 14.36
N GLU A 100 -3.92 -8.33 15.62
CA GLU A 100 -5.12 -9.09 15.99
C GLU A 100 -6.32 -8.76 15.12
N GLN A 101 -6.56 -7.47 14.88
CA GLN A 101 -7.65 -7.01 14.01
C GLN A 101 -7.52 -7.52 12.56
N THR A 102 -6.29 -7.66 12.07
CA THR A 102 -6.05 -8.19 10.73
C THR A 102 -6.28 -9.69 10.69
N ARG A 103 -5.81 -10.42 11.71
CA ARG A 103 -6.02 -11.87 11.84
C ARG A 103 -7.50 -12.18 11.90
N GLN A 104 -8.24 -11.53 12.78
CA GLN A 104 -9.68 -11.71 12.89
C GLN A 104 -10.41 -11.43 11.56
N ALA A 105 -10.08 -10.34 10.88
CA ALA A 105 -10.72 -10.00 9.61
C ALA A 105 -10.41 -11.03 8.50
N VAL A 106 -9.20 -11.59 8.48
CA VAL A 106 -8.82 -12.65 7.52
C VAL A 106 -9.53 -13.94 7.87
N ASP A 107 -9.58 -14.34 9.13
CA ASP A 107 -10.25 -15.56 9.60
C ASP A 107 -11.76 -15.51 9.35
N ASP A 108 -12.40 -14.38 9.60
CA ASP A 108 -13.82 -14.17 9.28
C ASP A 108 -14.09 -14.28 7.77
N TYR A 109 -13.20 -13.71 6.95
CA TYR A 109 -13.30 -13.84 5.51
C TYR A 109 -13.08 -15.28 5.03
N LEU A 110 -12.08 -15.99 5.56
CA LEU A 110 -11.83 -17.40 5.23
C LEU A 110 -13.02 -18.27 5.63
N ARG A 111 -13.60 -18.07 6.82
CA ARG A 111 -14.77 -18.80 7.32
C ARG A 111 -15.99 -18.55 6.43
N SER A 112 -16.22 -17.32 6.01
CA SER A 112 -17.37 -16.97 5.16
C SER A 112 -17.27 -17.50 3.74
N THR A 113 -16.04 -17.76 3.25
CA THR A 113 -15.80 -18.20 1.86
C THR A 113 -15.43 -19.67 1.73
N GLY A 114 -15.06 -20.34 2.81
CA GLY A 114 -14.59 -21.72 2.80
C GLY A 114 -13.25 -21.95 2.09
N LYS A 115 -12.47 -20.88 1.86
CA LYS A 115 -11.17 -20.97 1.18
C LYS A 115 -10.16 -21.81 1.94
N ARG A 116 -9.35 -22.56 1.19
CA ARG A 116 -8.38 -23.53 1.72
C ARG A 116 -6.95 -23.19 1.27
N PRO A 117 -5.91 -23.72 1.95
CA PRO A 117 -4.54 -23.69 1.45
C PRO A 117 -4.46 -24.16 -0.01
N GLY A 118 -3.60 -23.52 -0.80
CA GLY A 118 -3.53 -23.74 -2.27
C GLY A 118 -4.34 -22.73 -3.09
N GLU A 119 -5.33 -22.07 -2.48
CA GLU A 119 -6.14 -21.08 -3.17
C GLU A 119 -5.60 -19.65 -2.99
N LEU A 120 -5.97 -18.78 -3.93
CA LEU A 120 -5.72 -17.34 -3.80
C LEU A 120 -6.59 -16.76 -2.68
N LEU A 121 -5.98 -16.03 -1.75
CA LEU A 121 -6.72 -15.36 -0.67
C LEU A 121 -7.76 -14.38 -1.24
N PHE A 122 -7.36 -13.56 -2.22
CA PHE A 122 -8.23 -12.58 -2.85
C PHE A 122 -8.42 -12.85 -4.34
N THR A 123 -9.60 -13.30 -4.71
CA THR A 123 -9.95 -13.60 -6.09
C THR A 123 -10.62 -12.42 -6.79
N GLY A 124 -10.43 -12.34 -8.10
CA GLY A 124 -11.08 -11.37 -8.97
C GLY A 124 -12.43 -11.86 -9.51
N ARG A 125 -13.05 -11.06 -10.37
CA ARG A 125 -14.32 -11.43 -11.05
C ARG A 125 -14.17 -12.54 -12.09
N ARG A 126 -12.93 -12.92 -12.42
CA ARG A 126 -12.64 -13.90 -13.51
C ARG A 126 -12.63 -15.35 -13.05
N GLY A 127 -13.06 -15.62 -11.83
CA GLY A 127 -13.14 -16.96 -11.26
C GLY A 127 -12.20 -17.20 -10.08
N PRO A 128 -12.36 -18.33 -9.39
CA PRO A 128 -11.64 -18.63 -8.13
C PRO A 128 -10.14 -18.83 -8.33
N ASP A 129 -9.70 -19.29 -9.51
CA ASP A 129 -8.29 -19.60 -9.81
C ASP A 129 -7.49 -18.41 -10.31
N ARG A 130 -8.11 -17.24 -10.42
CA ARG A 130 -7.46 -16.03 -10.92
C ARG A 130 -7.39 -14.93 -9.87
N SER A 131 -6.16 -14.48 -9.59
CA SER A 131 -5.94 -13.35 -8.72
C SER A 131 -6.64 -12.08 -9.25
N MET A 132 -7.05 -11.24 -8.33
CA MET A 132 -7.45 -9.88 -8.65
C MET A 132 -6.32 -9.16 -9.40
N THR A 133 -6.64 -8.35 -10.39
CA THR A 133 -5.63 -7.51 -11.04
C THR A 133 -5.24 -6.32 -10.16
N THR A 134 -4.01 -5.83 -10.30
CA THR A 134 -3.57 -4.61 -9.58
C THR A 134 -4.45 -3.40 -9.89
N ARG A 135 -5.03 -3.34 -11.12
CA ARG A 135 -5.99 -2.29 -11.49
C ARG A 135 -7.32 -2.41 -10.73
N GLN A 136 -7.82 -3.64 -10.54
CA GLN A 136 -9.02 -3.88 -9.71
C GLN A 136 -8.76 -3.49 -8.26
N TYR A 137 -7.61 -3.88 -7.70
CA TYR A 137 -7.19 -3.49 -6.35
C TYR A 137 -7.08 -1.98 -6.22
N ALA A 138 -6.45 -1.29 -7.19
CA ALA A 138 -6.36 0.17 -7.17
C ALA A 138 -7.74 0.85 -7.16
N ARG A 139 -8.73 0.31 -7.90
CA ARG A 139 -10.12 0.82 -7.86
C ARG A 139 -10.77 0.60 -6.49
N LEU A 140 -10.56 -0.57 -5.86
CA LEU A 140 -11.06 -0.80 -4.50
C LEU A 140 -10.48 0.21 -3.51
N VAL A 141 -9.16 0.43 -3.57
CA VAL A 141 -8.49 1.44 -2.74
C VAL A 141 -9.09 2.83 -2.97
N SER A 142 -9.29 3.23 -4.23
CA SER A 142 -9.94 4.51 -4.55
C SER A 142 -11.34 4.63 -3.96
N ASN A 143 -12.13 3.55 -4.04
CA ASN A 143 -13.47 3.50 -3.47
C ASN A 143 -13.45 3.61 -1.95
N TRP A 144 -12.54 2.90 -1.26
CA TRP A 144 -12.40 3.01 0.20
C TRP A 144 -12.00 4.42 0.65
N ILE A 145 -11.08 5.04 -0.08
CA ILE A 145 -10.65 6.42 0.17
C ILE A 145 -11.82 7.40 0.00
N GLY A 146 -12.52 7.32 -1.13
CA GLY A 146 -13.67 8.19 -1.42
C GLY A 146 -14.82 7.99 -0.43
N SER A 147 -15.05 6.77 0.04
CA SER A 147 -16.14 6.45 0.97
C SER A 147 -16.02 7.12 2.33
N VAL A 148 -14.84 7.59 2.71
CA VAL A 148 -14.59 8.33 3.96
C VAL A 148 -14.33 9.83 3.71
N GLY A 149 -14.72 10.35 2.53
CA GLY A 149 -14.61 11.76 2.19
C GLY A 149 -13.22 12.25 1.83
N LEU A 150 -12.28 11.34 1.55
CA LEU A 150 -10.93 11.70 1.08
C LEU A 150 -10.88 11.74 -0.46
N ASP A 151 -10.04 12.62 -1.01
CA ASP A 151 -9.82 12.67 -2.46
C ASP A 151 -9.01 11.45 -2.95
N PRO A 152 -9.60 10.54 -3.76
CA PRO A 152 -8.90 9.36 -4.26
C PRO A 152 -7.72 9.67 -5.18
N ARG A 153 -7.62 10.89 -5.72
CA ARG A 153 -6.49 11.31 -6.54
C ARG A 153 -5.21 11.47 -5.73
N LEU A 154 -5.34 11.84 -4.44
CA LEU A 154 -4.22 12.04 -3.52
C LEU A 154 -3.66 10.73 -2.96
N PHE A 155 -4.45 9.67 -2.94
CA PHE A 155 -4.08 8.40 -2.31
C PHE A 155 -4.11 7.23 -3.30
N GLY A 156 -3.56 6.10 -2.91
CA GLY A 156 -3.56 4.89 -3.73
C GLY A 156 -2.93 3.69 -3.00
N THR A 157 -2.69 2.61 -3.72
CA THR A 157 -2.11 1.38 -3.15
C THR A 157 -0.77 1.61 -2.45
N HIS A 158 0.04 2.55 -2.94
CA HIS A 158 1.30 2.95 -2.28
C HIS A 158 1.07 3.71 -0.97
N SER A 159 -0.05 4.42 -0.83
CA SER A 159 -0.41 5.08 0.43
C SER A 159 -0.63 4.07 1.55
N LEU A 160 -1.34 2.96 1.27
CA LEU A 160 -1.53 1.89 2.24
C LEU A 160 -0.19 1.29 2.67
N ARG A 161 0.65 0.95 1.70
CA ARG A 161 2.00 0.42 1.96
C ARG A 161 2.85 1.37 2.81
N ARG A 162 2.75 2.69 2.57
CA ARG A 162 3.49 3.72 3.32
C ARG A 162 2.99 3.91 4.74
N THR A 163 1.71 3.71 4.98
CA THR A 163 1.05 4.07 6.24
C THR A 163 1.77 3.52 7.46
N LYS A 164 1.86 2.20 7.59
CA LYS A 164 2.52 1.58 8.76
C LYS A 164 4.02 1.82 8.76
N ALA A 165 4.67 1.85 7.59
CA ALA A 165 6.09 2.14 7.47
C ALA A 165 6.45 3.55 7.99
N THR A 166 5.69 4.57 7.59
CA THR A 166 5.88 5.95 8.06
C THR A 166 5.59 6.08 9.55
N LEU A 167 4.56 5.42 10.06
CA LEU A 167 4.24 5.42 11.50
C LEU A 167 5.36 4.79 12.33
N ILE A 168 5.92 3.67 11.88
CA ILE A 168 7.06 3.01 12.53
C ILE A 168 8.26 3.96 12.55
N TYR A 169 8.60 4.56 11.40
CA TYR A 169 9.71 5.50 11.32
C TYR A 169 9.52 6.68 12.26
N ARG A 170 8.37 7.35 12.22
CA ARG A 170 8.08 8.49 13.09
C ARG A 170 8.15 8.18 14.58
N ARG A 171 7.81 6.94 14.96
CA ARG A 171 7.83 6.52 16.35
C ARG A 171 9.20 6.08 16.84
N THR A 172 10.05 5.55 15.96
CA THR A 172 11.31 4.89 16.35
C THR A 172 12.56 5.55 15.81
N GLY A 173 12.48 6.39 14.78
CA GLY A 173 13.62 6.91 14.02
C GLY A 173 14.42 5.83 13.26
N ASN A 174 14.06 4.54 13.41
CA ASN A 174 14.84 3.42 12.92
C ASN A 174 14.62 3.15 11.42
N LEU A 175 15.40 3.84 10.59
CA LEU A 175 15.34 3.73 9.13
C LEU A 175 15.72 2.32 8.64
N ARG A 176 16.67 1.65 9.31
CA ARG A 176 17.09 0.30 8.93
C ARG A 176 15.99 -0.73 9.16
N ALA A 177 15.28 -0.64 10.27
CA ALA A 177 14.11 -1.50 10.52
C ALA A 177 13.06 -1.33 9.42
N VAL A 178 12.75 -0.08 9.04
CA VAL A 178 11.79 0.19 7.96
C VAL A 178 12.28 -0.34 6.61
N GLN A 179 13.57 -0.21 6.30
CA GLN A 179 14.18 -0.76 5.09
C GLN A 179 13.95 -2.29 4.99
N LEU A 180 14.22 -3.02 6.08
CA LEU A 180 14.02 -4.47 6.16
C LEU A 180 12.54 -4.84 5.99
N LEU A 181 11.64 -4.14 6.67
CA LEU A 181 10.19 -4.36 6.60
C LEU A 181 9.60 -4.10 5.19
N LEU A 182 10.20 -3.19 4.42
CA LEU A 182 9.79 -2.92 3.05
C LEU A 182 10.47 -3.84 2.03
N GLY A 183 11.53 -4.56 2.42
CA GLY A 183 12.36 -5.37 1.53
C GLY A 183 13.12 -4.51 0.51
N HIS A 184 13.58 -3.32 0.91
CA HIS A 184 14.41 -2.47 0.07
C HIS A 184 15.88 -2.86 0.17
N THR A 185 16.57 -2.96 -0.97
CA THR A 185 18.00 -3.29 -1.03
C THR A 185 18.89 -2.13 -0.64
N LYS A 186 18.51 -0.93 -1.05
CA LYS A 186 19.26 0.31 -0.82
C LYS A 186 18.51 1.18 0.18
N ILE A 187 19.24 1.77 1.13
CA ILE A 187 18.66 2.63 2.16
C ILE A 187 18.10 3.93 1.57
N GLU A 188 18.73 4.46 0.53
CA GLU A 188 18.30 5.65 -0.20
C GLU A 188 16.90 5.47 -0.79
N SER A 189 16.56 4.23 -1.18
CA SER A 189 15.20 3.91 -1.63
C SER A 189 14.18 4.05 -0.50
N THR A 190 14.58 3.78 0.74
CA THR A 190 13.71 3.93 1.92
C THR A 190 13.57 5.39 2.30
N VAL A 191 14.66 6.16 2.29
CA VAL A 191 14.68 7.63 2.51
C VAL A 191 13.70 8.30 1.54
N ARG A 192 13.91 8.10 0.24
CA ARG A 192 13.02 8.65 -0.81
C ARG A 192 11.59 8.16 -0.66
N TYR A 193 11.40 6.89 -0.28
CA TYR A 193 10.08 6.30 -0.10
C TYR A 193 9.34 6.92 1.08
N LEU A 194 10.00 7.23 2.17
CA LEU A 194 9.42 7.89 3.35
C LEU A 194 9.24 9.39 3.12
N GLY A 195 9.93 9.98 2.15
CA GLY A 195 9.95 11.42 1.93
C GLY A 195 10.70 12.15 3.06
N ILE A 196 11.81 11.57 3.52
CA ILE A 196 12.65 12.18 4.55
C ILE A 196 13.49 13.27 3.85
N GLU A 197 13.36 14.50 4.32
CA GLU A 197 14.08 15.67 3.83
C GLU A 197 15.07 16.15 4.88
N VAL A 198 15.93 17.09 4.50
CA VAL A 198 16.94 17.68 5.40
C VAL A 198 16.27 18.34 6.62
N ASP A 199 15.11 18.93 6.42
CA ASP A 199 14.33 19.56 7.48
C ASP A 199 13.89 18.58 8.57
N ASP A 200 13.60 17.30 8.20
CA ASP A 200 13.32 16.25 9.18
C ASP A 200 14.54 15.96 10.06
N ALA A 201 15.74 15.96 9.47
CA ALA A 201 17.00 15.78 10.21
C ALA A 201 17.28 16.97 11.15
N LEU A 202 17.04 18.19 10.70
CA LEU A 202 17.20 19.40 11.52
C LEU A 202 16.20 19.44 12.69
N ALA A 203 14.97 18.91 12.48
CA ALA A 203 13.99 18.81 13.56
C ALA A 203 14.43 17.82 14.66
N ILE A 204 15.16 16.77 14.30
CA ILE A 204 15.71 15.81 15.26
C ILE A 204 16.85 16.44 16.07
N THR A 205 17.73 17.24 15.45
CA THR A 205 18.84 17.88 16.17
C THR A 205 18.35 18.86 17.25
N LYS A 206 17.20 19.51 17.04
CA LYS A 206 16.59 20.37 18.07
C LYS A 206 16.06 19.63 19.30
N GLN A 207 15.91 18.31 19.22
CA GLN A 207 15.41 17.46 20.32
C GLN A 207 16.57 16.88 21.16
N VAL A 208 17.80 17.03 20.69
CA VAL A 208 19.01 16.57 21.37
C VAL A 208 19.76 17.82 21.86
N ASP A 209 19.52 18.17 23.10
CA ASP A 209 20.23 19.22 23.79
C ASP A 209 21.46 18.60 24.49
N VAL A 210 22.65 19.17 24.29
CA VAL A 210 23.93 18.69 24.88
C VAL A 210 24.39 19.70 25.87
#